data_983bf2d604d6a2acdceb043e47e56132
#
_entry.id   983bf2d604d6a2acdceb043e47e56132
#
_cell.length_a   1.000
_cell.length_b   1.000
_cell.length_c   1.000
_cell.angle_alpha   90.00
_cell.angle_beta   90.00
_cell.angle_gamma   90.00
#
_symmetry.space_group_name_H-M   'P 1'
#
loop_
_entity.id
_entity.type
_entity.pdbx_description
1 polymer ?
#
loop_
_entity_poly.entity_id
_entity_poly.type
_entity_poly.pdbx_seq_one_letter_code
_entity_poly.pdbx_strand_id
1 'polypeptide(L)'
;MRRALAFVLGVAFAAPLLPATSASWAAKGAPKVERSKKTKRPLKKRRRTTAKRRDDKARRRAASPDVERSRPALLTPIARAISCPGDMVPVAGRVCVDRFEVGLVDVESGAAWSPFYTPDLDRARAVVTFYDALRARALPDSVDASLPLPSLPSFVVKPRATSVRAVLPQGYLSADQAEAACSAAGKRLCTEAEWVTACRGQAQRDFPYGDRYEQGACNVFREDHPSAILHNNPARYHDDPRNGLVIVADRPLLLETGASPRCASRWGDDALFDMVGNLDEWVADAEGAFLGGFYSRGSKSGCFAKVTAHPRRYSDYSTGARCCKDPT
;
A
#
# COMPACT_ATOMS: atom_id res chain seq x y z
N MET A 1 -57.62 19.70 -53.66
CA MET A 1 -57.00 18.74 -52.72
C MET A 1 -55.47 18.95 -52.74
N ARG A 2 -54.94 19.76 -51.81
CA ARG A 2 -53.49 20.04 -51.67
C ARG A 2 -53.04 19.42 -50.39
N ARG A 3 -52.07 18.48 -50.45
CA ARG A 3 -51.40 17.88 -49.29
C ARG A 3 -50.19 18.76 -48.92
N ALA A 4 -50.16 19.25 -47.69
CA ALA A 4 -49.04 19.93 -47.12
C ALA A 4 -48.09 18.90 -46.56
N LEU A 5 -46.79 18.94 -46.98
CA LEU A 5 -45.64 18.22 -46.33
C LEU A 5 -45.13 19.13 -45.22
N ALA A 6 -45.14 18.63 -44.01
CA ALA A 6 -44.43 19.24 -42.89
C ALA A 6 -42.99 18.66 -42.81
N PHE A 7 -41.98 19.53 -42.95
CA PHE A 7 -40.58 19.22 -42.65
C PHE A 7 -40.35 19.40 -41.15
N VAL A 8 -39.90 18.35 -40.46
CA VAL A 8 -39.42 18.43 -39.10
C VAL A 8 -37.91 18.56 -39.17
N LEU A 9 -37.37 19.75 -38.81
CA LEU A 9 -35.96 19.99 -38.60
C LEU A 9 -35.58 19.41 -37.23
N GLY A 10 -34.82 18.34 -37.22
CA GLY A 10 -34.15 17.81 -36.03
C GLY A 10 -32.92 18.64 -35.71
N VAL A 11 -32.97 19.39 -34.61
CA VAL A 11 -31.81 20.05 -34.03
C VAL A 11 -31.07 19.06 -33.15
N ALA A 12 -29.93 18.59 -33.62
CA ALA A 12 -29.01 17.78 -32.82
C ALA A 12 -28.27 18.70 -31.83
N PHE A 13 -28.57 18.60 -30.54
CA PHE A 13 -27.78 19.20 -29.50
C PHE A 13 -26.51 18.31 -29.26
N ALA A 14 -25.38 18.81 -29.74
CA ALA A 14 -24.10 18.27 -29.33
C ALA A 14 -23.82 18.73 -27.89
N ALA A 15 -23.81 17.81 -26.94
CA ALA A 15 -23.35 18.06 -25.57
C ALA A 15 -21.82 18.26 -25.61
N PRO A 16 -21.28 19.32 -24.96
CA PRO A 16 -19.83 19.48 -24.84
C PRO A 16 -19.26 18.37 -23.94
N LEU A 17 -18.30 17.62 -24.46
CA LEU A 17 -17.41 16.76 -23.67
C LEU A 17 -16.58 17.69 -22.77
N LEU A 18 -16.92 17.72 -21.49
CA LEU A 18 -16.07 18.32 -20.48
C LEU A 18 -14.83 17.42 -20.30
N PRO A 19 -13.61 17.96 -20.33
CA PRO A 19 -12.42 17.17 -20.00
C PRO A 19 -12.50 16.73 -18.55
N ALA A 20 -12.25 15.45 -18.29
CA ALA A 20 -12.07 14.93 -16.95
C ALA A 20 -10.84 15.62 -16.34
N THR A 21 -11.09 16.62 -15.50
CA THR A 21 -10.03 17.20 -14.67
C THR A 21 -9.66 16.17 -13.63
N SER A 22 -8.53 15.50 -13.83
CA SER A 22 -7.84 14.77 -12.77
C SER A 22 -7.56 15.80 -11.67
N ALA A 23 -8.32 15.72 -10.58
CA ALA A 23 -8.03 16.48 -9.38
C ALA A 23 -6.71 15.96 -8.82
N SER A 24 -5.59 16.62 -9.17
CA SER A 24 -4.32 16.39 -8.50
C SER A 24 -4.48 16.88 -7.07
N TRP A 25 -4.54 15.96 -6.14
CA TRP A 25 -4.49 16.22 -4.70
C TRP A 25 -3.07 16.60 -4.30
N ALA A 26 -2.53 17.67 -4.88
CA ALA A 26 -1.34 18.28 -4.36
C ALA A 26 -1.72 18.99 -3.06
N ALA A 27 -1.34 18.43 -1.93
CA ALA A 27 -1.47 19.07 -0.62
C ALA A 27 -0.65 20.36 -0.61
N LYS A 28 -1.28 21.47 -0.97
CA LYS A 28 -0.69 22.80 -0.78
C LYS A 28 -0.69 23.09 0.72
N GLY A 29 0.48 23.04 1.33
CA GLY A 29 0.71 23.60 2.65
C GLY A 29 0.92 22.65 3.81
N ALA A 30 1.46 21.44 3.63
CA ALA A 30 1.92 20.64 4.76
C ALA A 30 3.13 21.34 5.45
N PRO A 31 3.15 21.43 6.78
CA PRO A 31 4.26 22.08 7.50
C PRO A 31 5.53 21.23 7.37
N LYS A 32 6.66 21.90 7.11
CA LYS A 32 7.98 21.26 7.03
C LYS A 32 8.47 20.93 8.43
N VAL A 33 8.74 19.66 8.67
CA VAL A 33 9.41 19.22 9.92
C VAL A 33 10.92 19.41 9.74
N GLU A 34 11.48 20.49 10.29
CA GLU A 34 12.93 20.66 10.37
C GLU A 34 13.52 19.77 11.46
N ARG A 35 14.53 18.99 11.10
CA ARG A 35 15.30 18.16 12.03
C ARG A 35 16.06 19.05 13.02
N SER A 36 15.66 19.04 14.29
CA SER A 36 16.43 19.66 15.37
C SER A 36 17.84 19.06 15.44
N LYS A 37 18.86 19.89 15.25
CA LYS A 37 20.28 19.51 15.39
C LYS A 37 20.57 19.17 16.85
N LYS A 38 20.56 17.88 17.24
CA LYS A 38 21.04 17.43 18.53
C LYS A 38 22.54 17.70 18.63
N THR A 39 22.93 18.63 19.50
CA THR A 39 24.30 18.89 19.88
C THR A 39 24.90 17.64 20.53
N LYS A 40 25.95 17.10 19.92
CA LYS A 40 26.68 15.92 20.43
C LYS A 40 27.47 16.32 21.66
N ARG A 41 27.11 15.84 22.86
CA ARG A 41 27.99 15.81 24.04
C ARG A 41 29.09 14.74 23.82
N PRO A 42 30.36 15.02 24.10
CA PRO A 42 31.41 14.05 23.88
C PRO A 42 31.33 12.92 24.93
N LEU A 43 31.18 11.68 24.48
CA LEU A 43 31.25 10.48 25.31
C LEU A 43 32.69 10.16 25.63
N LYS A 44 33.04 10.11 26.94
CA LYS A 44 34.32 9.63 27.45
C LYS A 44 34.55 8.17 27.02
N LYS A 45 35.64 7.91 26.30
CA LYS A 45 36.11 6.59 25.90
C LYS A 45 36.41 5.73 27.15
N ARG A 46 35.55 4.74 27.43
CA ARG A 46 35.81 3.65 28.36
C ARG A 46 36.54 2.53 27.59
N ARG A 47 37.81 2.26 27.94
CA ARG A 47 38.58 1.10 27.44
C ARG A 47 37.81 -0.18 27.74
N ARG A 48 37.37 -0.88 26.70
CA ARG A 48 36.78 -2.24 26.79
C ARG A 48 37.85 -3.25 26.38
N THR A 49 38.11 -4.20 27.27
CA THR A 49 39.11 -5.27 27.15
C THR A 49 38.77 -6.26 26.03
N THR A 50 39.81 -6.80 25.40
CA THR A 50 39.84 -7.59 24.14
C THR A 50 39.28 -9.02 24.22
N ALA A 51 38.57 -9.40 25.29
CA ALA A 51 38.09 -10.77 25.50
C ALA A 51 36.74 -11.11 24.82
N LYS A 52 35.99 -10.13 24.30
CA LYS A 52 34.61 -10.37 23.79
C LYS A 52 34.48 -10.54 22.27
N ARG A 53 35.60 -10.58 21.54
CA ARG A 53 35.61 -10.66 20.05
C ARG A 53 35.55 -12.09 19.47
N ARG A 54 35.65 -13.13 20.29
CA ARG A 54 35.61 -14.53 19.80
C ARG A 54 34.21 -15.14 19.79
N ASP A 55 33.33 -14.72 20.68
CA ASP A 55 31.96 -15.30 20.79
C ASP A 55 30.96 -14.75 19.77
N ASP A 56 31.15 -13.52 19.28
CA ASP A 56 30.26 -12.93 18.28
C ASP A 56 30.39 -13.52 16.85
N LYS A 57 31.54 -14.17 16.55
CA LYS A 57 31.77 -14.80 15.25
C LYS A 57 31.12 -16.20 15.13
N ALA A 58 30.92 -16.87 16.27
CA ALA A 58 30.25 -18.18 16.33
C ALA A 58 28.71 -18.05 16.26
N ARG A 59 28.14 -16.96 16.82
CA ARG A 59 26.69 -16.70 16.77
C ARG A 59 26.15 -16.27 15.40
N ARG A 60 27.01 -15.83 14.47
CA ARG A 60 26.62 -15.42 13.12
C ARG A 60 26.49 -16.57 12.11
N ARG A 61 26.69 -17.82 12.51
CA ARG A 61 26.62 -19.01 11.63
C ARG A 61 25.45 -19.94 11.86
N ALA A 62 24.62 -19.69 12.85
CA ALA A 62 23.35 -20.40 13.00
C ALA A 62 22.23 -19.54 12.40
N ALA A 63 22.00 -19.64 11.09
CA ALA A 63 20.70 -19.37 10.54
C ALA A 63 19.75 -20.36 11.23
N SER A 64 18.75 -19.85 11.97
CA SER A 64 17.79 -20.69 12.66
C SER A 64 17.14 -21.65 11.66
N PRO A 65 17.17 -22.97 11.91
CA PRO A 65 16.53 -23.96 11.03
C PRO A 65 15.01 -23.76 10.90
N ASP A 66 14.39 -22.96 11.76
CA ASP A 66 12.94 -22.69 11.76
C ASP A 66 12.48 -21.70 10.67
N VAL A 67 13.37 -20.83 10.16
CA VAL A 67 13.03 -19.90 9.06
C VAL A 67 12.92 -20.63 7.71
N GLU A 68 13.68 -21.70 7.51
CA GLU A 68 13.66 -22.50 6.28
C GLU A 68 12.38 -23.34 6.14
N ARG A 69 11.78 -23.75 7.28
CA ARG A 69 10.55 -24.60 7.29
C ARG A 69 9.26 -23.82 7.04
N SER A 70 9.29 -22.49 7.05
CA SER A 70 8.09 -21.65 6.92
C SER A 70 7.93 -21.01 5.54
N ARG A 71 8.79 -21.35 4.57
CA ARG A 71 8.66 -20.80 3.22
C ARG A 71 7.51 -21.49 2.49
N PRO A 72 6.58 -20.72 1.88
CA PRO A 72 5.48 -21.29 1.10
C PRO A 72 6.01 -22.05 -0.11
N ALA A 73 5.32 -23.11 -0.53
CA ALA A 73 5.61 -23.77 -1.78
C ALA A 73 5.28 -22.82 -2.93
N LEU A 74 6.32 -22.31 -3.59
CA LEU A 74 6.16 -21.36 -4.68
C LEU A 74 5.54 -22.02 -5.93
N LEU A 75 4.87 -21.22 -6.76
CA LEU A 75 4.33 -21.71 -8.02
C LEU A 75 5.49 -22.06 -8.97
N THR A 76 5.48 -23.28 -9.46
CA THR A 76 6.38 -23.70 -10.54
C THR A 76 5.90 -23.09 -11.86
N PRO A 77 6.73 -22.33 -12.58
CA PRO A 77 6.37 -21.79 -13.88
C PRO A 77 6.03 -22.90 -14.87
N ILE A 78 5.00 -22.67 -15.68
CA ILE A 78 4.65 -23.53 -16.81
C ILE A 78 4.69 -22.72 -18.11
N ALA A 79 5.08 -23.34 -19.20
CA ALA A 79 5.17 -22.70 -20.54
C ALA A 79 3.78 -22.58 -21.18
N ARG A 80 2.79 -22.07 -20.46
CA ARG A 80 1.44 -21.84 -20.97
C ARG A 80 1.21 -20.32 -21.07
N ALA A 81 0.84 -19.85 -22.25
CA ALA A 81 0.30 -18.52 -22.38
C ALA A 81 -1.10 -18.49 -21.75
N ILE A 82 -1.31 -17.59 -20.80
CA ILE A 82 -2.60 -17.32 -20.18
C ILE A 82 -3.06 -15.91 -20.54
N SER A 83 -4.37 -15.71 -20.64
CA SER A 83 -4.94 -14.38 -20.85
C SER A 83 -5.29 -13.75 -19.52
N CYS A 84 -4.85 -12.52 -19.30
CA CYS A 84 -5.16 -11.72 -18.13
C CYS A 84 -5.81 -10.41 -18.53
N PRO A 85 -6.66 -9.79 -17.67
CA PRO A 85 -7.12 -8.42 -17.84
C PRO A 85 -5.94 -7.45 -18.00
N GLY A 86 -6.13 -6.33 -18.70
CA GLY A 86 -5.04 -5.39 -19.02
C GLY A 86 -4.41 -4.69 -17.81
N ASP A 87 -5.10 -4.67 -16.66
CA ASP A 87 -4.62 -4.16 -15.38
C ASP A 87 -3.84 -5.21 -14.55
N MET A 88 -3.74 -6.45 -15.06
CA MET A 88 -3.09 -7.57 -14.39
C MET A 88 -1.90 -8.10 -15.19
N VAL A 89 -1.01 -8.81 -14.51
CA VAL A 89 0.19 -9.43 -15.08
C VAL A 89 0.09 -10.95 -14.98
N PRO A 90 0.37 -11.70 -16.08
CA PRO A 90 0.42 -13.15 -16.02
C PRO A 90 1.67 -13.63 -15.26
N VAL A 91 1.46 -14.36 -14.18
CA VAL A 91 2.52 -14.85 -13.29
C VAL A 91 2.64 -16.37 -13.41
N ALA A 92 3.85 -16.85 -13.71
CA ALA A 92 4.21 -18.27 -13.83
C ALA A 92 3.33 -19.09 -14.81
N GLY A 93 2.53 -18.44 -15.69
CA GLY A 93 1.55 -19.10 -16.53
C GLY A 93 0.37 -19.73 -15.74
N ARG A 94 0.11 -19.29 -14.52
CA ARG A 94 -0.85 -19.90 -13.60
C ARG A 94 -1.89 -18.96 -13.01
N VAL A 95 -1.55 -17.68 -12.84
CA VAL A 95 -2.41 -16.69 -12.18
C VAL A 95 -2.21 -15.32 -12.77
N CYS A 96 -3.26 -14.52 -12.80
CA CYS A 96 -3.20 -13.10 -13.09
C CYS A 96 -3.11 -12.32 -11.77
N VAL A 97 -2.16 -11.39 -11.66
CA VAL A 97 -1.92 -10.59 -10.47
C VAL A 97 -2.04 -9.11 -10.83
N ASP A 98 -2.73 -8.32 -10.02
CA ASP A 98 -2.87 -6.88 -10.21
C ASP A 98 -1.49 -6.22 -10.34
N ARG A 99 -1.34 -5.33 -11.32
CA ARG A 99 -0.07 -4.65 -11.62
C ARG A 99 0.36 -3.73 -10.50
N PHE A 100 -0.60 -3.09 -9.82
CA PHE A 100 -0.42 -2.13 -8.75
C PHE A 100 -1.21 -2.53 -7.51
N GLU A 101 -0.88 -1.93 -6.36
CA GLU A 101 -1.67 -2.00 -5.14
C GLU A 101 -3.11 -1.51 -5.38
N VAL A 102 -4.04 -2.02 -4.61
CA VAL A 102 -5.47 -1.72 -4.74
C VAL A 102 -5.78 -0.26 -4.40
N GLY A 103 -6.52 0.40 -5.29
CA GLY A 103 -7.39 1.53 -4.98
C GLY A 103 -8.84 1.08 -4.90
N LEU A 104 -9.73 1.87 -4.27
CA LEU A 104 -11.16 1.56 -4.17
C LEU A 104 -12.01 2.57 -4.91
N VAL A 105 -13.02 2.05 -5.63
CA VAL A 105 -14.12 2.84 -6.20
C VAL A 105 -15.45 2.26 -5.76
N ASP A 106 -16.46 3.10 -5.73
CA ASP A 106 -17.83 2.64 -5.53
C ASP A 106 -18.36 1.92 -6.79
N VAL A 107 -18.99 0.78 -6.60
CA VAL A 107 -19.54 -0.05 -7.71
C VAL A 107 -20.56 0.70 -8.53
N GLU A 108 -21.42 1.50 -7.91
CA GLU A 108 -22.57 2.12 -8.57
C GLU A 108 -22.18 3.42 -9.28
N SER A 109 -21.46 4.29 -8.59
CA SER A 109 -21.10 5.62 -9.10
C SER A 109 -19.74 5.67 -9.80
N GLY A 110 -18.86 4.70 -9.55
CA GLY A 110 -17.46 4.74 -9.97
C GLY A 110 -16.62 5.78 -9.22
N ALA A 111 -17.19 6.47 -8.23
CA ALA A 111 -16.46 7.48 -7.45
C ALA A 111 -15.37 6.83 -6.61
N ALA A 112 -14.20 7.47 -6.58
CA ALA A 112 -13.08 7.00 -5.76
C ALA A 112 -13.41 7.14 -4.27
N TRP A 113 -13.10 6.10 -3.48
CA TRP A 113 -13.08 6.18 -2.03
C TRP A 113 -11.77 6.82 -1.56
N SER A 114 -11.80 7.45 -0.38
CA SER A 114 -10.60 8.05 0.19
C SER A 114 -9.61 6.97 0.66
N PRO A 115 -8.34 7.01 0.23
CA PRO A 115 -7.34 6.02 0.62
C PRO A 115 -6.95 6.09 2.11
N PHE A 116 -7.41 7.12 2.82
CA PHE A 116 -7.09 7.40 4.21
C PHE A 116 -8.14 6.90 5.21
N TYR A 117 -9.20 6.26 4.73
CA TYR A 117 -10.27 5.74 5.58
C TYR A 117 -10.63 4.31 5.21
N THR A 118 -10.96 3.52 6.23
CA THR A 118 -11.59 2.22 5.99
C THR A 118 -12.89 2.39 5.17
N PRO A 119 -13.23 1.47 4.24
CA PRO A 119 -14.46 1.54 3.44
C PRO A 119 -15.71 1.14 4.26
N ASP A 120 -15.82 1.70 5.46
CA ASP A 120 -16.94 1.64 6.37
C ASP A 120 -17.21 3.07 6.84
N LEU A 121 -18.28 3.67 6.31
CA LEU A 121 -18.59 5.08 6.53
C LEU A 121 -18.83 5.43 8.00
N ASP A 122 -19.49 4.55 8.75
CA ASP A 122 -19.80 4.82 10.16
C ASP A 122 -18.53 4.75 11.03
N ARG A 123 -17.67 3.76 10.77
CA ARG A 123 -16.36 3.68 11.40
C ARG A 123 -15.48 4.87 11.01
N ALA A 124 -15.47 5.27 9.75
CA ALA A 124 -14.72 6.42 9.28
C ALA A 124 -15.19 7.73 9.94
N ARG A 125 -16.51 7.93 10.10
CA ARG A 125 -17.09 9.07 10.83
C ARG A 125 -16.69 9.09 12.31
N ALA A 126 -16.71 7.93 12.97
CA ALA A 126 -16.27 7.81 14.36
C ALA A 126 -14.79 8.19 14.52
N VAL A 127 -13.94 7.74 13.58
CA VAL A 127 -12.51 8.08 13.51
C VAL A 127 -12.32 9.58 13.33
N VAL A 128 -13.03 10.21 12.38
CA VAL A 128 -12.98 11.68 12.19
C VAL A 128 -13.35 12.41 13.47
N THR A 129 -14.46 12.04 14.10
CA THR A 129 -14.92 12.67 15.36
C THR A 129 -13.89 12.57 16.47
N PHE A 130 -13.27 11.40 16.62
CA PHE A 130 -12.24 11.15 17.63
C PHE A 130 -10.98 12.00 17.40
N TYR A 131 -10.43 11.98 16.19
CA TYR A 131 -9.18 12.67 15.89
C TYR A 131 -9.35 14.17 15.74
N ASP A 132 -10.51 14.67 15.33
CA ASP A 132 -10.79 16.11 15.34
C ASP A 132 -10.82 16.65 16.79
N ALA A 133 -11.43 15.92 17.70
CA ALA A 133 -11.43 16.25 19.13
C ALA A 133 -10.02 16.14 19.77
N LEU A 134 -9.21 15.18 19.33
CA LEU A 134 -7.82 15.03 19.78
C LEU A 134 -6.97 16.20 19.30
N ARG A 135 -7.06 16.53 18.01
CA ARG A 135 -6.36 17.63 17.37
C ARG A 135 -6.68 18.98 18.03
N ALA A 136 -7.94 19.23 18.39
CA ALA A 136 -8.36 20.46 19.09
C ALA A 136 -7.69 20.66 20.45
N ARG A 137 -7.11 19.60 21.03
CA ARG A 137 -6.37 19.60 22.31
C ARG A 137 -4.86 19.53 22.15
N ALA A 138 -4.37 19.41 20.91
CA ALA A 138 -2.94 19.30 20.64
C ALA A 138 -2.22 20.63 20.92
N LEU A 139 -0.92 20.56 21.19
CA LEU A 139 -0.09 21.75 21.35
C LEU A 139 -0.09 22.57 20.04
N PRO A 140 -0.25 23.90 20.08
CA PRO A 140 -0.42 24.73 18.89
C PRO A 140 0.65 24.55 17.82
N ASP A 141 1.91 24.34 18.24
CA ASP A 141 3.08 24.19 17.33
C ASP A 141 3.38 22.72 16.97
N SER A 142 2.51 21.78 17.33
CA SER A 142 2.69 20.37 17.01
C SER A 142 2.25 20.05 15.58
N VAL A 143 2.82 19.00 15.00
CA VAL A 143 2.37 18.45 13.70
C VAL A 143 0.90 18.01 13.79
N ASP A 144 0.50 17.44 14.93
CA ASP A 144 -0.87 17.02 15.19
C ASP A 144 -1.87 18.19 15.08
N ALA A 145 -1.55 19.38 15.63
CA ALA A 145 -2.40 20.56 15.50
C ALA A 145 -2.47 21.10 14.08
N SER A 146 -1.34 21.08 13.36
CA SER A 146 -1.18 21.73 12.06
C SER A 146 -1.69 20.91 10.86
N LEU A 147 -1.67 19.56 10.96
CA LEU A 147 -2.09 18.68 9.87
C LEU A 147 -3.61 18.42 9.95
N PRO A 148 -4.40 18.91 8.96
CA PRO A 148 -5.85 18.66 8.96
C PRO A 148 -6.19 17.22 8.65
N LEU A 149 -7.37 16.79 9.11
CA LEU A 149 -7.94 15.51 8.67
C LEU A 149 -8.24 15.56 7.16
N PRO A 150 -7.99 14.47 6.42
CA PRO A 150 -8.40 14.38 5.03
C PRO A 150 -9.92 14.41 4.90
N SER A 151 -10.42 14.88 3.76
CA SER A 151 -11.86 14.91 3.49
C SER A 151 -12.44 13.50 3.49
N LEU A 152 -13.50 13.28 4.28
CA LEU A 152 -14.25 12.05 4.27
C LEU A 152 -15.35 12.13 3.20
N PRO A 153 -15.45 11.15 2.28
CA PRO A 153 -16.57 11.05 1.36
C PRO A 153 -17.92 10.97 2.10
N SER A 154 -18.94 11.61 1.55
CA SER A 154 -20.28 11.68 2.19
C SER A 154 -21.19 10.51 1.82
N PHE A 155 -20.77 9.62 0.92
CA PHE A 155 -21.57 8.48 0.43
C PHE A 155 -21.15 7.17 1.09
N VAL A 156 -22.09 6.24 1.20
CA VAL A 156 -21.80 4.86 1.58
C VAL A 156 -21.20 4.14 0.38
N VAL A 157 -19.97 3.67 0.52
CA VAL A 157 -19.29 2.96 -0.58
C VAL A 157 -19.68 1.49 -0.61
N LYS A 158 -19.93 0.98 -1.83
CA LYS A 158 -19.87 -0.45 -2.17
C LYS A 158 -18.52 -0.71 -2.82
N PRO A 159 -17.49 -1.11 -2.07
CA PRO A 159 -16.11 -1.04 -2.53
C PRO A 159 -15.84 -2.10 -3.61
N ARG A 160 -15.24 -1.66 -4.72
CA ARG A 160 -14.68 -2.49 -5.78
C ARG A 160 -13.21 -2.14 -5.96
N ALA A 161 -12.35 -3.15 -5.98
CA ALA A 161 -10.92 -2.99 -6.18
C ALA A 161 -10.59 -2.54 -7.60
N THR A 162 -9.61 -1.64 -7.71
CA THR A 162 -8.99 -1.21 -8.97
C THR A 162 -7.46 -1.28 -8.85
N SER A 163 -6.77 -1.52 -9.97
CA SER A 163 -5.31 -1.53 -10.05
C SER A 163 -4.89 -0.48 -11.07
N VAL A 164 -4.57 0.72 -10.58
CA VAL A 164 -4.31 1.91 -11.42
C VAL A 164 -2.97 2.53 -11.03
N ARG A 165 -2.21 3.03 -12.01
CA ARG A 165 -0.95 3.72 -11.79
C ARG A 165 -1.16 5.17 -11.34
N ALA A 166 -0.22 5.68 -10.54
CA ALA A 166 -0.15 7.07 -10.12
C ALA A 166 -1.39 7.52 -9.32
N VAL A 167 -1.90 6.63 -8.48
CA VAL A 167 -2.92 6.92 -7.45
C VAL A 167 -2.39 6.49 -6.09
N LEU A 168 -2.84 7.14 -5.01
CA LEU A 168 -2.54 6.63 -3.68
C LEU A 168 -3.26 5.30 -3.47
N PRO A 169 -2.54 4.24 -3.06
CA PRO A 169 -3.16 2.96 -2.77
C PRO A 169 -4.04 3.06 -1.52
N GLN A 170 -5.03 2.18 -1.45
CA GLN A 170 -5.96 2.12 -0.33
C GLN A 170 -5.28 1.56 0.91
N GLY A 171 -5.00 2.39 1.91
CA GLY A 171 -4.68 1.98 3.26
C GLY A 171 -5.94 1.65 4.09
N TYR A 172 -5.76 1.34 5.36
CA TYR A 172 -6.87 1.09 6.32
C TYR A 172 -7.81 -0.05 5.88
N LEU A 173 -7.32 -1.01 5.09
CA LEU A 173 -8.06 -2.21 4.70
C LEU A 173 -7.83 -3.34 5.69
N SER A 174 -8.91 -4.02 6.08
CA SER A 174 -8.83 -5.37 6.65
C SER A 174 -8.79 -6.43 5.53
N ALA A 175 -8.35 -7.66 5.85
CA ALA A 175 -8.39 -8.75 4.88
C ALA A 175 -9.81 -9.03 4.38
N ASP A 176 -10.81 -8.96 5.26
CA ASP A 176 -12.21 -9.20 4.91
C ASP A 176 -12.73 -8.13 3.93
N GLN A 177 -12.38 -6.86 4.14
CA GLN A 177 -12.73 -5.76 3.24
C GLN A 177 -12.01 -5.86 1.90
N ALA A 178 -10.72 -6.22 1.92
CA ALA A 178 -9.91 -6.42 0.72
C ALA A 178 -10.46 -7.58 -0.13
N GLU A 179 -10.81 -8.71 0.49
CA GLU A 179 -11.42 -9.86 -0.18
C GLU A 179 -12.77 -9.49 -0.82
N ALA A 180 -13.61 -8.78 -0.10
CA ALA A 180 -14.90 -8.30 -0.63
C ALA A 180 -14.71 -7.35 -1.82
N ALA A 181 -13.75 -6.42 -1.75
CA ALA A 181 -13.46 -5.49 -2.83
C ALA A 181 -12.86 -6.17 -4.07
N CYS A 182 -11.94 -7.15 -3.88
CA CYS A 182 -11.43 -7.97 -4.97
C CYS A 182 -12.57 -8.79 -5.61
N SER A 183 -13.45 -9.41 -4.80
CA SER A 183 -14.62 -10.18 -5.28
C SER A 183 -15.56 -9.31 -6.12
N ALA A 184 -15.85 -8.08 -5.69
CA ALA A 184 -16.66 -7.13 -6.45
C ALA A 184 -16.03 -6.73 -7.80
N ALA A 185 -14.69 -6.91 -7.93
CA ALA A 185 -13.98 -6.73 -9.21
C ALA A 185 -13.87 -8.01 -10.05
N GLY A 186 -14.54 -9.10 -9.65
CA GLY A 186 -14.39 -10.42 -10.30
C GLY A 186 -12.99 -11.03 -10.13
N LYS A 187 -12.33 -10.69 -9.03
CA LYS A 187 -11.00 -11.13 -8.60
C LYS A 187 -11.09 -11.76 -7.20
N ARG A 188 -9.98 -12.11 -6.60
CA ARG A 188 -9.85 -12.63 -5.23
C ARG A 188 -8.57 -12.11 -4.60
N LEU A 189 -8.38 -12.28 -3.29
CA LEU A 189 -7.06 -12.12 -2.70
C LEU A 189 -6.09 -13.16 -3.30
N CYS A 190 -4.82 -12.79 -3.43
CA CYS A 190 -3.76 -13.72 -3.77
C CYS A 190 -3.52 -14.68 -2.61
N THR A 191 -3.25 -15.94 -2.87
CA THR A 191 -2.65 -16.84 -1.85
C THR A 191 -1.22 -16.35 -1.54
N GLU A 192 -0.69 -16.74 -0.38
CA GLU A 192 0.71 -16.43 -0.03
C GLU A 192 1.70 -16.90 -1.10
N ALA A 193 1.50 -18.15 -1.61
CA ALA A 193 2.35 -18.71 -2.65
C ALA A 193 2.32 -17.91 -3.96
N GLU A 194 1.15 -17.45 -4.39
CA GLU A 194 0.98 -16.62 -5.57
C GLU A 194 1.64 -15.26 -5.38
N TRP A 195 1.40 -14.63 -4.23
CA TRP A 195 1.95 -13.32 -3.91
C TRP A 195 3.49 -13.36 -3.86
N VAL A 196 4.07 -14.32 -3.12
CA VAL A 196 5.53 -14.47 -3.01
C VAL A 196 6.15 -14.79 -4.37
N THR A 197 5.51 -15.68 -5.16
CA THR A 197 5.97 -15.97 -6.53
C THR A 197 5.97 -14.72 -7.39
N ALA A 198 4.88 -13.94 -7.35
CA ALA A 198 4.72 -12.70 -8.10
C ALA A 198 5.80 -11.67 -7.71
N CYS A 199 6.02 -11.47 -6.42
CA CYS A 199 7.03 -10.56 -5.88
C CYS A 199 8.45 -10.91 -6.35
N ARG A 200 8.81 -12.19 -6.37
CA ARG A 200 10.14 -12.66 -6.74
C ARG A 200 10.46 -12.52 -8.23
N GLY A 201 9.43 -12.30 -9.05
CA GLY A 201 9.59 -12.19 -10.50
C GLY A 201 10.02 -13.49 -11.18
N GLN A 202 10.15 -13.47 -12.49
CA GLN A 202 10.55 -14.65 -13.27
C GLN A 202 11.95 -15.14 -12.89
N ALA A 203 12.84 -14.24 -12.46
CA ALA A 203 14.21 -14.57 -12.02
C ALA A 203 14.28 -15.13 -10.59
N GLN A 204 13.16 -15.26 -9.89
CA GLN A 204 13.03 -15.83 -8.53
C GLN A 204 13.94 -15.16 -7.48
N ARG A 205 14.04 -13.85 -7.52
CA ARG A 205 14.88 -13.04 -6.63
C ARG A 205 14.25 -12.83 -5.25
N ASP A 206 15.03 -12.41 -4.26
CA ASP A 206 14.53 -12.15 -2.91
C ASP A 206 13.85 -10.77 -2.77
N PHE A 207 14.12 -9.85 -3.70
CA PHE A 207 13.45 -8.56 -3.85
C PHE A 207 12.98 -8.38 -5.30
N PRO A 208 12.00 -7.51 -5.58
CA PRO A 208 11.53 -7.24 -6.93
C PRO A 208 12.66 -6.93 -7.94
N TYR A 209 13.74 -6.32 -7.46
CA TYR A 209 14.85 -5.80 -8.26
C TYR A 209 16.14 -6.63 -8.17
N GLY A 210 16.29 -7.55 -7.18
CA GLY A 210 17.54 -8.28 -6.96
C GLY A 210 17.53 -9.20 -5.75
N ASP A 211 18.70 -9.74 -5.40
CA ASP A 211 18.84 -10.71 -4.31
C ASP A 211 19.29 -10.06 -2.97
N ARG A 212 19.52 -8.76 -2.95
CA ARG A 212 19.99 -8.03 -1.77
C ARG A 212 19.20 -6.73 -1.61
N TYR A 213 18.99 -6.34 -0.34
CA TYR A 213 18.42 -5.04 -0.04
C TYR A 213 19.24 -3.92 -0.66
N GLU A 214 18.56 -3.03 -1.37
CA GLU A 214 19.11 -1.81 -1.95
C GLU A 214 18.27 -0.62 -1.50
N GLN A 215 18.90 0.32 -0.78
CA GLN A 215 18.22 1.49 -0.24
C GLN A 215 17.60 2.35 -1.34
N GLY A 216 16.33 2.69 -1.20
CA GLY A 216 15.60 3.54 -2.12
C GLY A 216 15.17 2.86 -3.44
N ALA A 217 15.38 1.55 -3.60
CA ALA A 217 14.81 0.82 -4.73
C ALA A 217 13.29 0.64 -4.59
N CYS A 218 12.83 0.31 -3.38
CA CYS A 218 11.43 0.29 -2.97
C CYS A 218 11.18 1.28 -1.84
N ASN A 219 9.92 1.66 -1.64
CA ASN A 219 9.49 2.52 -0.53
C ASN A 219 9.37 1.73 0.78
N VAL A 220 10.50 1.36 1.35
CA VAL A 220 10.61 0.55 2.57
C VAL A 220 11.81 1.05 3.40
N PHE A 221 11.87 0.72 4.68
CA PHE A 221 12.93 1.14 5.59
C PHE A 221 13.04 2.66 5.79
N ARG A 222 11.95 3.40 5.66
CA ARG A 222 11.93 4.79 6.10
C ARG A 222 12.11 4.79 7.64
N GLU A 223 13.08 5.55 8.13
CA GLU A 223 13.35 5.67 9.59
C GLU A 223 12.20 6.38 10.32
N ASP A 224 11.45 7.19 9.59
CA ASP A 224 10.37 7.99 10.10
C ASP A 224 9.07 7.15 10.19
N HIS A 225 8.41 7.20 11.35
CA HIS A 225 7.16 6.51 11.60
C HIS A 225 6.02 7.53 11.74
N PRO A 226 4.91 7.43 10.98
CA PRO A 226 3.90 8.49 10.95
C PRO A 226 3.27 8.78 12.32
N SER A 227 2.89 7.75 13.08
CA SER A 227 2.31 7.96 14.42
C SER A 227 3.33 8.51 15.43
N ALA A 228 4.63 8.28 15.23
CA ALA A 228 5.67 8.93 16.04
C ALA A 228 5.78 10.42 15.73
N ILE A 229 5.60 10.81 14.46
CA ILE A 229 5.63 12.19 14.02
C ILE A 229 4.39 12.93 14.51
N LEU A 230 3.19 12.35 14.32
CA LEU A 230 1.92 12.98 14.69
C LEU A 230 1.74 13.04 16.21
N HIS A 231 1.99 11.93 16.90
CA HIS A 231 1.59 11.73 18.29
C HIS A 231 2.75 11.45 19.25
N ASN A 232 3.99 11.51 18.77
CA ASN A 232 5.18 11.10 19.52
C ASN A 232 5.05 9.65 20.11
N ASN A 233 4.30 8.79 19.42
CA ASN A 233 4.00 7.43 19.89
C ASN A 233 3.84 6.46 18.70
N PRO A 234 4.87 5.66 18.36
CA PRO A 234 4.80 4.73 17.24
C PRO A 234 3.94 3.48 17.49
N ALA A 235 3.47 3.27 18.74
CA ALA A 235 2.71 2.07 19.10
C ALA A 235 1.19 2.34 19.24
N ARG A 236 0.72 3.55 18.96
CA ARG A 236 -0.70 3.93 19.13
C ARG A 236 -1.16 4.81 17.96
N TYR A 237 -2.46 5.02 17.87
CA TYR A 237 -3.09 5.91 16.88
C TYR A 237 -2.88 5.47 15.43
N HIS A 238 -2.86 4.15 15.19
CA HIS A 238 -2.63 3.57 13.88
C HIS A 238 -3.83 3.73 12.94
N ASP A 239 -5.00 4.03 13.48
CA ASP A 239 -6.21 4.33 12.73
C ASP A 239 -6.41 5.83 12.40
N ASP A 240 -5.48 6.72 12.82
CA ASP A 240 -5.51 8.13 12.45
C ASP A 240 -5.33 8.30 10.94
N PRO A 241 -6.30 8.86 10.22
CA PRO A 241 -6.25 9.00 8.76
C PRO A 241 -5.11 9.90 8.28
N ARG A 242 -4.56 10.75 9.16
CA ARG A 242 -3.43 11.63 8.85
C ARG A 242 -2.09 10.89 8.77
N ASN A 243 -2.00 9.64 9.25
CA ASN A 243 -0.78 8.83 9.09
C ASN A 243 -0.37 8.67 7.62
N GLY A 244 -1.34 8.56 6.71
CA GLY A 244 -1.10 8.49 5.26
C GLY A 244 -0.71 9.84 4.61
N LEU A 245 -0.88 10.96 5.34
CA LEU A 245 -0.56 12.30 4.85
C LEU A 245 0.81 12.81 5.29
N VAL A 246 1.52 12.08 6.15
CA VAL A 246 2.80 12.54 6.72
C VAL A 246 3.86 12.70 5.63
N ILE A 247 4.48 13.89 5.62
CA ILE A 247 5.58 14.25 4.72
C ILE A 247 6.84 14.48 5.55
N VAL A 248 7.97 13.91 5.13
CA VAL A 248 9.27 14.08 5.76
C VAL A 248 10.29 14.52 4.74
N ALA A 249 10.98 15.62 4.99
CA ALA A 249 11.97 16.20 4.08
C ALA A 249 11.43 16.35 2.64
N ASP A 250 10.25 16.95 2.51
CA ASP A 250 9.52 17.19 1.26
C ASP A 250 9.10 15.92 0.48
N ARG A 251 9.12 14.75 1.13
CA ARG A 251 8.68 13.47 0.54
C ARG A 251 7.57 12.85 1.37
N PRO A 252 6.42 12.50 0.78
CA PRO A 252 5.39 11.75 1.48
C PRO A 252 5.93 10.37 1.90
N LEU A 253 5.44 9.85 3.03
CA LEU A 253 5.76 8.49 3.46
C LEU A 253 5.03 7.46 2.60
N LEU A 254 3.73 7.63 2.40
CA LEU A 254 2.97 6.84 1.44
C LEU A 254 3.14 7.43 0.04
N LEU A 255 3.51 6.61 -0.94
CA LEU A 255 3.70 7.01 -2.33
C LEU A 255 2.55 6.53 -3.21
N GLU A 256 2.36 7.22 -4.32
CA GLU A 256 1.48 6.76 -5.39
C GLU A 256 1.99 5.44 -5.99
N THR A 257 1.07 4.60 -6.44
CA THR A 257 1.36 3.32 -7.09
C THR A 257 2.28 3.49 -8.29
N GLY A 258 3.35 2.69 -8.34
CA GLY A 258 4.36 2.76 -9.40
C GLY A 258 5.29 3.97 -9.33
N ALA A 259 5.28 4.73 -8.22
CA ALA A 259 6.21 5.85 -8.01
C ALA A 259 7.65 5.39 -7.71
N SER A 260 7.84 4.11 -7.40
CA SER A 260 9.15 3.48 -7.21
C SER A 260 9.51 2.60 -8.42
N PRO A 261 9.97 3.14 -9.56
CA PRO A 261 10.10 2.38 -10.83
C PRO A 261 11.11 1.25 -10.76
N ARG A 262 12.03 1.27 -9.79
CA ARG A 262 12.99 0.19 -9.52
C ARG A 262 12.37 -0.95 -8.70
N CYS A 263 11.29 -0.70 -7.98
CA CYS A 263 10.53 -1.69 -7.22
C CYS A 263 9.60 -2.47 -8.15
N ALA A 264 10.18 -3.22 -9.09
CA ALA A 264 9.46 -3.86 -10.18
C ALA A 264 9.83 -5.34 -10.33
N SER A 265 8.88 -6.22 -10.07
CA SER A 265 8.98 -7.66 -10.30
C SER A 265 8.66 -7.97 -11.76
N ARG A 266 9.66 -8.43 -12.53
CA ARG A 266 9.54 -8.66 -13.99
C ARG A 266 8.96 -10.04 -14.31
N TRP A 267 8.01 -10.05 -15.27
CA TRP A 267 7.40 -11.24 -15.85
C TRP A 267 7.31 -11.05 -17.37
N GLY A 268 8.34 -11.51 -18.12
CA GLY A 268 8.50 -11.17 -19.53
C GLY A 268 8.66 -9.65 -19.71
N ASP A 269 7.85 -9.06 -20.59
CA ASP A 269 7.81 -7.62 -20.84
C ASP A 269 6.95 -6.85 -19.80
N ASP A 270 6.21 -7.58 -18.96
CA ASP A 270 5.38 -7.02 -17.92
C ASP A 270 6.12 -6.83 -16.59
N ALA A 271 5.54 -6.02 -15.71
CA ALA A 271 6.03 -5.82 -14.35
C ALA A 271 4.90 -5.58 -13.34
N LEU A 272 5.11 -6.09 -12.13
CA LEU A 272 4.35 -5.76 -10.93
C LEU A 272 5.15 -4.75 -10.11
N PHE A 273 4.49 -3.72 -9.62
CA PHE A 273 5.15 -2.64 -8.89
C PHE A 273 4.79 -2.67 -7.41
N ASP A 274 5.72 -2.16 -6.59
CA ASP A 274 5.55 -1.92 -5.15
C ASP A 274 5.24 -3.19 -4.32
N MET A 275 5.66 -4.37 -4.82
CA MET A 275 5.50 -5.65 -4.10
C MET A 275 6.27 -5.69 -2.76
N VAL A 276 7.20 -4.77 -2.52
CA VAL A 276 7.93 -4.63 -1.25
C VAL A 276 7.88 -3.16 -0.83
N GLY A 277 7.35 -2.92 0.37
CA GLY A 277 7.18 -1.56 0.89
C GLY A 277 5.87 -0.93 0.43
N ASN A 278 5.75 0.35 0.59
CA ASN A 278 4.57 1.18 0.43
C ASN A 278 3.46 0.77 1.41
N LEU A 279 2.67 -0.27 1.14
CA LEU A 279 1.74 -0.88 2.09
C LEU A 279 2.03 -2.37 2.29
N ASP A 280 1.73 -2.88 3.48
CA ASP A 280 1.59 -4.31 3.73
C ASP A 280 0.35 -4.84 2.98
N GLU A 281 0.46 -5.92 2.22
CA GLU A 281 -0.62 -6.45 1.40
C GLU A 281 -1.24 -7.73 1.98
N TRP A 282 -2.53 -7.69 2.29
CA TRP A 282 -3.29 -8.86 2.74
C TRP A 282 -3.28 -9.97 1.69
N VAL A 283 -3.12 -11.21 2.14
CA VAL A 283 -3.27 -12.43 1.34
C VAL A 283 -4.39 -13.31 1.85
N ALA A 284 -4.82 -14.29 1.05
CA ALA A 284 -5.84 -15.27 1.41
C ALA A 284 -5.27 -16.23 2.45
N ASP A 285 -5.45 -15.90 3.71
CA ASP A 285 -5.06 -16.66 4.88
C ASP A 285 -6.20 -16.66 5.90
N ALA A 286 -6.50 -17.83 6.49
CA ALA A 286 -7.66 -18.00 7.37
C ALA A 286 -7.51 -17.23 8.69
N GLU A 287 -6.30 -17.14 9.23
CA GLU A 287 -6.01 -16.46 10.50
C GLU A 287 -5.67 -15.00 10.30
N GLY A 288 -5.25 -14.64 9.11
CA GLY A 288 -4.79 -13.31 8.72
C GLY A 288 -3.28 -13.24 8.57
N ALA A 289 -2.85 -12.92 7.35
CA ALA A 289 -1.45 -12.65 7.03
C ALA A 289 -1.36 -11.52 6.00
N PHE A 290 -0.34 -10.69 6.14
CA PHE A 290 0.03 -9.71 5.13
C PHE A 290 1.53 -9.71 4.86
N LEU A 291 1.92 -9.33 3.65
CA LEU A 291 3.26 -9.48 3.09
C LEU A 291 3.81 -8.15 2.57
N GLY A 292 5.11 -8.14 2.26
CA GLY A 292 5.80 -7.05 1.57
C GLY A 292 6.37 -5.98 2.50
N GLY A 293 5.73 -5.73 3.60
CA GLY A 293 6.08 -4.63 4.50
C GLY A 293 5.56 -3.28 4.01
N PHE A 294 5.42 -2.31 4.90
CA PHE A 294 5.05 -0.93 4.55
C PHE A 294 6.27 0.00 4.58
N TYR A 295 6.10 1.24 4.17
CA TYR A 295 7.19 2.23 4.01
C TYR A 295 8.12 2.39 5.23
N SER A 296 7.63 2.22 6.46
CA SER A 296 8.47 2.35 7.69
C SER A 296 8.86 1.00 8.31
N ARG A 297 8.59 -0.13 7.65
CA ARG A 297 8.95 -1.45 8.19
C ARG A 297 10.45 -1.70 8.13
N GLY A 298 11.01 -2.12 9.26
CA GLY A 298 12.45 -2.42 9.41
C GLY A 298 12.85 -3.84 9.00
N SER A 299 12.13 -4.50 8.08
CA SER A 299 12.42 -5.87 7.65
C SER A 299 13.23 -5.91 6.35
N LYS A 300 14.33 -6.67 6.32
CA LYS A 300 15.15 -6.93 5.13
C LYS A 300 14.82 -8.27 4.46
N SER A 301 13.63 -8.82 4.74
CA SER A 301 13.23 -10.13 4.19
C SER A 301 12.66 -10.04 2.76
N GLY A 302 12.52 -8.84 2.21
CA GLY A 302 12.03 -8.64 0.84
C GLY A 302 10.67 -9.29 0.60
N CYS A 303 10.58 -10.12 -0.44
CA CYS A 303 9.37 -10.86 -0.80
C CYS A 303 8.91 -11.89 0.25
N PHE A 304 9.71 -12.18 1.26
CA PHE A 304 9.38 -13.06 2.38
C PHE A 304 9.02 -12.29 3.66
N ALA A 305 8.93 -10.97 3.60
CA ALA A 305 8.45 -10.18 4.73
C ALA A 305 6.99 -10.55 5.01
N LYS A 306 6.69 -11.13 6.17
CA LYS A 306 5.37 -11.63 6.55
C LYS A 306 5.04 -11.23 7.98
N VAL A 307 3.79 -10.85 8.21
CA VAL A 307 3.20 -10.61 9.52
C VAL A 307 1.95 -11.45 9.67
N THR A 308 1.84 -12.18 10.80
CA THR A 308 0.70 -13.04 11.16
C THR A 308 0.14 -12.68 12.54
N ALA A 309 0.54 -11.53 13.10
CA ALA A 309 0.16 -11.12 14.45
C ALA A 309 -1.23 -10.50 14.55
N HIS A 310 -1.91 -10.30 13.41
CA HIS A 310 -3.18 -9.59 13.35
C HIS A 310 -4.28 -10.43 12.70
N PRO A 311 -5.48 -10.45 13.29
CA PRO A 311 -6.61 -11.17 12.72
C PRO A 311 -7.11 -10.49 11.43
N ARG A 312 -7.84 -11.21 10.60
CA ARG A 312 -8.39 -10.73 9.30
C ARG A 312 -9.15 -9.40 9.37
N ARG A 313 -9.80 -9.09 10.52
CA ARG A 313 -10.54 -7.82 10.73
C ARG A 313 -9.65 -6.62 11.11
N TYR A 314 -8.36 -6.83 11.34
CA TYR A 314 -7.43 -5.75 11.64
C TYR A 314 -7.24 -4.83 10.43
N SER A 315 -7.16 -3.52 10.67
CA SER A 315 -6.83 -2.54 9.65
C SER A 315 -6.16 -1.32 10.28
N ASP A 316 -5.16 -0.79 9.63
CA ASP A 316 -4.52 0.48 9.97
C ASP A 316 -3.95 1.17 8.71
N TYR A 317 -3.28 2.29 8.90
CA TYR A 317 -2.69 3.08 7.82
C TYR A 317 -1.69 2.31 6.94
N SER A 318 -1.13 1.22 7.44
CA SER A 318 -0.09 0.44 6.75
C SER A 318 -0.63 -0.74 5.96
N THR A 319 -1.92 -1.10 6.12
CA THR A 319 -2.50 -2.29 5.52
C THR A 319 -3.30 -1.99 4.26
N GLY A 320 -2.90 -2.58 3.16
CA GLY A 320 -3.54 -2.54 1.85
C GLY A 320 -3.75 -3.94 1.29
N ALA A 321 -3.88 -4.05 -0.02
CA ALA A 321 -4.05 -5.33 -0.70
C ALA A 321 -3.63 -5.28 -2.18
N ARG A 322 -3.55 -6.46 -2.77
CA ARG A 322 -3.45 -6.72 -4.21
C ARG A 322 -4.34 -7.88 -4.57
N CYS A 323 -5.09 -7.79 -5.68
CA CYS A 323 -5.95 -8.88 -6.10
C CYS A 323 -5.25 -9.82 -7.08
N CYS A 324 -5.68 -11.07 -7.05
CA CYS A 324 -5.36 -12.11 -8.01
C CYS A 324 -6.63 -12.58 -8.74
N LYS A 325 -6.43 -13.23 -9.88
CA LYS A 325 -7.52 -13.83 -10.66
C LYS A 325 -7.01 -15.10 -11.33
N ASP A 326 -7.84 -16.12 -11.36
CA ASP A 326 -7.55 -17.32 -12.14
C ASP A 326 -7.63 -16.98 -13.63
N PRO A 327 -6.69 -17.50 -14.45
CA PRO A 327 -6.66 -17.20 -15.88
C PRO A 327 -7.88 -17.80 -16.59
N THR A 328 -8.34 -17.14 -17.63
CA THR A 328 -9.37 -17.65 -18.54
C THR A 328 -8.79 -18.48 -19.67
#